data_783fab1cbd56741c593caf42bff74c2e
#
_entry.id   783fab1cbd56741c593caf42bff74c2e
#
_cell.length_a   1.000
_cell.length_b   1.000
_cell.length_c   1.000
_cell.angle_alpha   90.00
_cell.angle_beta   90.00
_cell.angle_gamma   90.00
#
_symmetry.space_group_name_H-M   'P 1'
#
loop_
_entity.id
_entity.type
_entity.pdbx_description
1 polymer ?
#
loop_
_entity_poly.entity_id
_entity_poly.type
_entity_poly.pdbx_seq_one_letter_code
_entity_poly.pdbx_strand_id
1 'polypeptide(L)'
;MKRILVFSGTTEGRTLAETLSRAGIPAVVCVATEYGSQVMSPLPGIDLRQGRMGQEEMEQFIGQEGFLAVVDATHPFAVEVSQNIRQSAEHQGVPFLRLQRRTGGMLGQPGGQGGQGAPGASDPGASENRGDICLRNLERPGSEPAAAWFADHHPC
;
A
#
# COMPACT_ATOMS: atom_id res chain seq x y z
N MET A 1 -5.65 -20.95 -3.06
CA MET A 1 -5.38 -20.00 -1.98
C MET A 1 -5.56 -18.59 -2.52
N LYS A 2 -6.39 -17.79 -1.91
CA LYS A 2 -6.60 -16.41 -2.36
C LYS A 2 -5.35 -15.57 -2.07
N ARG A 3 -4.89 -14.82 -3.06
CA ARG A 3 -3.68 -14.00 -3.01
C ARG A 3 -4.04 -12.53 -2.83
N ILE A 4 -3.10 -11.73 -2.37
CA ILE A 4 -3.20 -10.26 -2.36
C ILE A 4 -2.53 -9.73 -3.62
N LEU A 5 -3.16 -8.76 -4.29
CA LEU A 5 -2.57 -8.05 -5.41
C LEU A 5 -2.00 -6.72 -4.94
N VAL A 6 -0.73 -6.46 -5.22
CA VAL A 6 -0.05 -5.22 -4.86
C VAL A 6 0.46 -4.53 -6.11
N PHE A 7 0.00 -3.34 -6.39
CA PHE A 7 0.61 -2.46 -7.38
C PHE A 7 1.70 -1.64 -6.70
N SER A 8 2.96 -1.98 -6.98
CA SER A 8 4.12 -1.38 -6.34
C SER A 8 4.79 -0.35 -7.25
N GLY A 9 5.31 0.70 -6.66
CA GLY A 9 6.06 1.76 -7.32
C GLY A 9 6.83 2.61 -6.32
N THR A 10 6.78 2.22 -5.06
CA THR A 10 7.40 2.92 -3.93
C THR A 10 8.12 1.96 -3.01
N THR A 11 8.92 2.50 -2.10
CA THR A 11 9.57 1.73 -1.03
C THR A 11 8.54 1.04 -0.13
N GLU A 12 7.41 1.68 0.10
CA GLU A 12 6.31 1.15 0.90
C GLU A 12 5.72 -0.12 0.28
N GLY A 13 5.55 -0.14 -1.04
CA GLY A 13 5.10 -1.33 -1.78
C GLY A 13 6.07 -2.50 -1.66
N ARG A 14 7.37 -2.23 -1.72
CA ARG A 14 8.41 -3.25 -1.51
C ARG A 14 8.40 -3.78 -0.08
N THR A 15 8.36 -2.89 0.91
CA THR A 15 8.29 -3.27 2.33
C THR A 15 7.04 -4.12 2.62
N LEU A 16 5.92 -3.79 1.99
CA LEU A 16 4.71 -4.60 2.10
C LEU A 16 4.92 -6.01 1.52
N ALA A 17 5.52 -6.12 0.34
CA ALA A 17 5.82 -7.42 -0.28
C ALA A 17 6.72 -8.29 0.61
N GLU A 18 7.76 -7.70 1.19
CA GLU A 18 8.64 -8.38 2.15
C GLU A 18 7.89 -8.83 3.40
N THR A 19 6.98 -8.00 3.90
CA THR A 19 6.16 -8.30 5.07
C THR A 19 5.19 -9.44 4.79
N LEU A 20 4.51 -9.43 3.64
CA LEU A 20 3.63 -10.51 3.21
C LEU A 20 4.38 -11.84 3.06
N SER A 21 5.57 -11.79 2.45
CA SER A 21 6.43 -12.98 2.30
C SER A 21 6.83 -13.55 3.66
N ARG A 22 7.27 -12.72 4.59
CA ARG A 22 7.63 -13.15 5.96
C ARG A 22 6.44 -13.73 6.73
N ALA A 23 5.25 -13.20 6.49
CA ALA A 23 4.01 -13.69 7.10
C ALA A 23 3.48 -14.97 6.41
N GLY A 24 4.09 -15.43 5.32
CA GLY A 24 3.61 -16.57 4.55
C GLY A 24 2.30 -16.29 3.79
N ILE A 25 2.00 -15.03 3.53
CA ILE A 25 0.79 -14.63 2.80
C ILE A 25 1.14 -14.51 1.32
N PRO A 26 0.55 -15.35 0.45
CA PRO A 26 0.85 -15.31 -0.97
C PRO A 26 0.33 -14.02 -1.61
N ALA A 27 1.15 -13.40 -2.45
CA ALA A 27 0.79 -12.18 -3.14
C ALA A 27 1.35 -12.12 -4.57
N VAL A 28 0.69 -11.34 -5.40
CA VAL A 28 1.19 -10.92 -6.71
C VAL A 28 1.57 -9.45 -6.62
N VAL A 29 2.79 -9.13 -6.98
CA VAL A 29 3.30 -7.75 -6.95
C VAL A 29 3.55 -7.29 -8.37
N CYS A 30 2.82 -6.27 -8.81
CA CYS A 30 2.96 -5.66 -10.12
C CYS A 30 3.86 -4.42 -10.03
N VAL A 31 4.87 -4.36 -10.88
CA VAL A 31 5.77 -3.22 -11.03
C VAL A 31 5.74 -2.71 -12.46
N ALA A 32 5.66 -1.40 -12.64
CA ALA A 32 5.51 -0.81 -13.96
C ALA A 32 6.81 -0.78 -14.78
N THR A 33 7.96 -0.90 -14.13
CA THR A 33 9.28 -0.73 -14.76
C THR A 33 10.22 -1.89 -14.44
N GLU A 34 11.17 -2.12 -15.33
CA GLU A 34 12.26 -3.08 -15.13
C GLU A 34 13.10 -2.75 -13.90
N TYR A 35 13.35 -1.48 -13.64
CA TYR A 35 14.04 -1.05 -12.41
C TYR A 35 13.31 -1.52 -11.14
N GLY A 36 11.98 -1.42 -11.14
CA GLY A 36 11.18 -1.92 -10.02
C GLY A 36 11.33 -3.42 -9.79
N SER A 37 11.45 -4.21 -10.87
CA SER A 37 11.68 -5.65 -10.77
C SER A 37 13.10 -6.00 -10.32
N GLN A 38 14.10 -5.25 -10.76
CA GLN A 38 15.51 -5.48 -10.38
C GLN A 38 15.78 -5.16 -8.91
N VAL A 39 15.07 -4.19 -8.35
CA VAL A 39 15.22 -3.79 -6.93
C VAL A 39 14.53 -4.75 -5.97
N MET A 40 13.57 -5.54 -6.48
CA MET A 40 12.89 -6.56 -5.68
C MET A 40 13.61 -7.91 -5.83
N SER A 41 14.29 -8.33 -4.76
CA SER A 41 14.81 -9.68 -4.68
C SER A 41 13.67 -10.72 -4.74
N PRO A 42 13.91 -11.92 -5.27
CA PRO A 42 12.92 -12.99 -5.20
C PRO A 42 12.51 -13.25 -3.76
N LEU A 43 11.20 -13.18 -3.50
CA LEU A 43 10.62 -13.39 -2.17
C LEU A 43 9.74 -14.64 -2.18
N PRO A 44 9.87 -15.53 -1.19
CA PRO A 44 9.02 -16.72 -1.09
C PRO A 44 7.53 -16.34 -1.03
N GLY A 45 6.71 -17.00 -1.86
CA GLY A 45 5.27 -16.77 -1.91
C GLY A 45 4.83 -15.49 -2.64
N ILE A 46 5.78 -14.73 -3.19
CA ILE A 46 5.51 -13.52 -3.97
C ILE A 46 5.76 -13.79 -5.46
N ASP A 47 4.73 -13.59 -6.26
CA ASP A 47 4.81 -13.64 -7.71
C ASP A 47 5.00 -12.22 -8.26
N LEU A 48 6.15 -11.94 -8.84
CA LEU A 48 6.49 -10.62 -9.36
C LEU A 48 6.09 -10.52 -10.84
N ARG A 49 5.25 -9.55 -11.16
CA ARG A 49 4.87 -9.22 -12.53
C ARG A 49 5.38 -7.84 -12.92
N GLN A 50 6.04 -7.78 -14.06
CA GLN A 50 6.53 -6.55 -14.65
C GLN A 50 5.66 -6.16 -15.85
N GLY A 51 5.35 -4.88 -15.95
CA GLY A 51 4.65 -4.29 -17.08
C GLY A 51 3.60 -3.28 -16.65
N ARG A 52 3.28 -2.39 -17.56
CA ARG A 52 2.16 -1.46 -17.39
C ARG A 52 0.88 -2.15 -17.85
N MET A 53 -0.16 -2.03 -17.08
CA MET A 53 -1.50 -2.51 -17.43
C MET A 53 -2.44 -1.33 -17.63
N GLY A 54 -3.24 -1.38 -18.69
CA GLY A 54 -4.38 -0.50 -18.85
C GLY A 54 -5.53 -0.89 -17.90
N GLN A 55 -6.55 -0.04 -17.80
CA GLN A 55 -7.69 -0.31 -16.92
C GLN A 55 -8.37 -1.64 -17.24
N GLU A 56 -8.65 -1.91 -18.52
CA GLU A 56 -9.29 -3.16 -18.95
C GLU A 56 -8.47 -4.41 -18.61
N GLU A 57 -7.15 -4.32 -18.78
CA GLU A 57 -6.23 -5.41 -18.41
C GLU A 57 -6.23 -5.66 -16.89
N MET A 58 -6.27 -4.57 -16.09
CA MET A 58 -6.37 -4.66 -14.63
C MET A 58 -7.67 -5.33 -14.21
N GLU A 59 -8.81 -4.94 -14.81
CA GLU A 59 -10.12 -5.51 -14.52
C GLU A 59 -10.16 -7.00 -14.85
N GLN A 60 -9.69 -7.39 -16.02
CA GLN A 60 -9.62 -8.79 -16.42
C GLN A 60 -8.70 -9.58 -15.48
N PHE A 61 -7.55 -9.06 -15.15
CA PHE A 61 -6.59 -9.71 -14.26
C PHE A 61 -7.13 -9.90 -12.86
N ILE A 62 -7.77 -8.87 -12.29
CA ILE A 62 -8.38 -8.94 -10.96
C ILE A 62 -9.54 -9.94 -10.95
N GLY A 63 -10.37 -9.94 -11.99
CA GLY A 63 -11.52 -10.85 -12.09
C GLY A 63 -11.14 -12.32 -12.29
N GLN A 64 -10.12 -12.59 -13.10
CA GLN A 64 -9.70 -13.97 -13.41
C GLN A 64 -9.01 -14.66 -12.22
N GLU A 65 -8.18 -13.94 -11.50
CA GLU A 65 -7.36 -14.50 -10.41
C GLU A 65 -8.10 -14.57 -9.06
N GLY A 66 -9.15 -13.78 -8.88
CA GLY A 66 -9.97 -13.79 -7.66
C GLY A 66 -9.19 -13.40 -6.41
N PHE A 67 -8.56 -12.22 -6.41
CA PHE A 67 -7.77 -11.72 -5.29
C PHE A 67 -8.59 -11.47 -4.03
N LEU A 68 -7.95 -11.59 -2.88
CA LEU A 68 -8.53 -11.28 -1.57
C LEU A 68 -8.67 -9.76 -1.36
N ALA A 69 -7.67 -9.02 -1.81
CA ALA A 69 -7.62 -7.57 -1.75
C ALA A 69 -6.67 -7.03 -2.82
N VAL A 70 -6.89 -5.79 -3.22
CA VAL A 70 -6.00 -5.02 -4.10
C VAL A 70 -5.39 -3.88 -3.31
N VAL A 71 -4.07 -3.81 -3.29
CA VAL A 71 -3.31 -2.76 -2.61
C VAL A 71 -2.63 -1.88 -3.65
N ASP A 72 -2.93 -0.60 -3.62
CA ASP A 72 -2.25 0.41 -4.42
C ASP A 72 -1.15 1.08 -3.59
N ALA A 73 0.09 0.73 -3.89
CA ALA A 73 1.31 1.31 -3.33
C ALA A 73 2.11 2.04 -4.41
N THR A 74 1.44 2.63 -5.39
CA THR A 74 2.04 3.47 -6.42
C THR A 74 2.41 4.84 -5.87
N HIS A 75 3.25 5.58 -6.62
CA HIS A 75 3.66 6.91 -6.20
C HIS A 75 2.46 7.86 -6.02
N PRO A 76 2.47 8.76 -5.02
CA PRO A 76 1.37 9.70 -4.77
C PRO A 76 0.96 10.55 -5.99
N PHE A 77 1.89 10.82 -6.91
CA PHE A 77 1.62 11.57 -8.15
C PHE A 77 1.10 10.71 -9.30
N ALA A 78 1.06 9.40 -9.17
CA ALA A 78 0.49 8.49 -10.18
C ALA A 78 -1.05 8.42 -10.06
N VAL A 79 -1.71 9.57 -10.16
CA VAL A 79 -3.15 9.73 -9.90
C VAL A 79 -3.99 8.89 -10.86
N GLU A 80 -3.67 8.91 -12.15
CA GLU A 80 -4.40 8.15 -13.18
C GLU A 80 -4.33 6.64 -12.92
N VAL A 81 -3.14 6.12 -12.66
CA VAL A 81 -2.94 4.70 -12.36
C VAL A 81 -3.69 4.29 -11.09
N SER A 82 -3.64 5.12 -10.05
CA SER A 82 -4.38 4.88 -8.81
C SER A 82 -5.89 4.84 -9.02
N GLN A 83 -6.43 5.72 -9.86
CA GLN A 83 -7.86 5.71 -10.21
C GLN A 83 -8.23 4.44 -10.98
N ASN A 84 -7.42 4.04 -11.96
CA ASN A 84 -7.64 2.82 -12.73
C ASN A 84 -7.63 1.58 -11.83
N ILE A 85 -6.67 1.48 -10.92
CA ILE A 85 -6.59 0.36 -9.95
C ILE A 85 -7.84 0.32 -9.07
N ARG A 86 -8.24 1.47 -8.54
CA ARG A 86 -9.42 1.58 -7.69
C ARG A 86 -10.69 1.16 -8.42
N GLN A 87 -10.94 1.73 -9.60
CA GLN A 87 -12.11 1.41 -10.42
C GLN A 87 -12.14 -0.06 -10.81
N SER A 88 -11.01 -0.63 -11.21
CA SER A 88 -10.91 -2.03 -11.57
C SER A 88 -11.22 -2.95 -10.39
N ALA A 89 -10.74 -2.63 -9.19
CA ALA A 89 -11.05 -3.37 -7.99
C ALA A 89 -12.55 -3.26 -7.61
N GLU A 90 -13.12 -2.06 -7.70
CA GLU A 90 -14.55 -1.80 -7.43
C GLU A 90 -15.45 -2.55 -8.42
N HIS A 91 -15.15 -2.55 -9.72
CA HIS A 91 -15.91 -3.28 -10.74
C HIS A 91 -15.90 -4.79 -10.50
N GLN A 92 -14.81 -5.33 -9.99
CA GLN A 92 -14.67 -6.75 -9.67
C GLN A 92 -15.13 -7.10 -8.24
N GLY A 93 -15.61 -6.13 -7.47
CA GLY A 93 -16.06 -6.34 -6.09
C GLY A 93 -14.96 -6.79 -5.13
N VAL A 94 -13.69 -6.43 -5.41
CA VAL A 94 -12.53 -6.76 -4.57
C VAL A 94 -12.18 -5.58 -3.68
N PRO A 95 -11.92 -5.78 -2.38
CA PRO A 95 -11.51 -4.71 -1.48
C PRO A 95 -10.27 -3.97 -1.98
N PHE A 96 -10.33 -2.64 -1.97
CA PHE A 96 -9.24 -1.75 -2.37
C PHE A 96 -8.60 -1.06 -1.17
N LEU A 97 -7.28 -1.03 -1.14
CA LEU A 97 -6.46 -0.40 -0.10
C LEU A 97 -5.44 0.53 -0.74
N ARG A 98 -5.34 1.76 -0.25
CA ARG A 98 -4.28 2.69 -0.65
C ARG A 98 -3.19 2.73 0.42
N LEU A 99 -1.98 2.36 0.05
CA LEU A 99 -0.80 2.44 0.90
C LEU A 99 0.03 3.66 0.54
N GLN A 100 0.15 4.60 1.47
CA GLN A 100 0.97 5.80 1.32
C GLN A 100 1.80 6.03 2.58
N ARG A 101 3.01 6.56 2.39
CA ARG A 101 3.81 7.08 3.50
C ARG A 101 3.06 8.24 4.17
N ARG A 102 2.98 8.20 5.49
CA ARG A 102 2.61 9.39 6.24
C ARG A 102 3.74 10.41 6.11
N THR A 103 3.60 11.35 5.20
CA THR A 103 4.32 12.61 5.33
C THR A 103 3.78 13.25 6.59
N GLY A 104 4.63 13.43 7.60
CA GLY A 104 4.26 14.12 8.82
C GLY A 104 3.62 15.45 8.43
N GLY A 105 2.29 15.49 8.43
CA GLY A 105 1.54 16.69 8.20
C GLY A 105 1.80 17.61 9.37
N MET A 106 2.61 18.64 9.18
CA MET A 106 2.45 19.85 9.96
C MET A 106 1.00 20.26 9.76
N LEU A 107 0.19 20.06 10.80
CA LEU A 107 -1.05 20.79 10.94
C LEU A 107 -0.67 22.26 10.86
N GLY A 108 -1.07 22.92 9.77
CA GLY A 108 -0.89 24.34 9.60
C GLY A 108 -1.56 25.04 10.79
N GLN A 109 -0.75 25.58 11.67
CA GLN A 109 -1.21 26.61 12.59
C GLN A 109 -1.29 27.91 11.81
N PRO A 110 -2.40 28.63 11.87
CA PRO A 110 -2.43 29.98 11.36
C PRO A 110 -1.70 30.91 12.34
N GLY A 111 -0.65 31.53 11.85
CA GLY A 111 -0.14 32.82 12.29
C GLY A 111 0.26 32.99 13.76
N GLY A 112 1.54 33.19 13.99
CA GLY A 112 2.09 33.76 15.20
C GLY A 112 3.56 34.12 15.00
N GLN A 113 3.84 35.39 14.97
CA GLN A 113 5.16 35.99 14.81
C GLN A 113 6.04 35.81 16.05
N GLY A 114 7.34 35.61 15.83
CA GLY A 114 8.39 36.15 16.67
C GLY A 114 8.97 35.23 17.73
N GLY A 115 10.28 35.04 17.67
CA GLY A 115 11.08 34.59 18.80
C GLY A 115 12.35 33.86 18.41
N GLN A 116 13.45 34.61 18.43
CA GLN A 116 14.83 34.12 18.32
C GLN A 116 15.21 33.23 19.52
N GLY A 117 16.03 32.22 19.30
CA GLY A 117 16.68 31.50 20.39
C GLY A 117 17.33 30.18 19.94
N ALA A 118 18.61 30.23 19.66
CA ALA A 118 19.48 29.05 19.52
C ALA A 118 20.04 28.64 20.91
N PRO A 119 20.98 27.69 21.00
CA PRO A 119 21.05 26.30 20.53
C PRO A 119 21.31 25.30 21.67
N GLY A 120 21.22 24.04 21.40
CA GLY A 120 21.91 23.02 22.18
C GLY A 120 21.02 21.98 22.85
N ALA A 121 21.11 20.79 22.32
CA ALA A 121 21.37 19.58 23.11
C ALA A 121 21.19 18.34 22.24
N SER A 122 22.25 17.61 22.18
CA SER A 122 22.41 16.22 21.77
C SER A 122 21.24 15.33 22.15
N ASP A 123 20.65 14.68 21.16
CA ASP A 123 19.72 13.59 21.37
C ASP A 123 20.36 12.26 20.94
N PRO A 124 20.56 11.30 21.85
CA PRO A 124 20.89 9.94 21.48
C PRO A 124 19.64 9.07 21.64
N GLY A 125 18.88 8.94 20.57
CA GLY A 125 17.71 8.08 20.56
C GLY A 125 17.40 7.65 19.15
N ALA A 126 18.07 6.63 18.64
CA ALA A 126 17.65 5.90 17.46
C ALA A 126 16.30 5.24 17.76
N SER A 127 15.21 5.95 17.52
CA SER A 127 13.90 5.34 17.51
C SER A 127 13.73 4.62 16.18
N GLU A 128 13.65 3.31 16.24
CA GLU A 128 13.19 2.45 15.17
C GLU A 128 11.95 3.06 14.51
N ASN A 129 12.15 3.51 13.29
CA ASN A 129 11.09 4.03 12.45
C ASN A 129 10.25 2.83 11.97
N ARG A 130 9.41 2.30 12.86
CA ARG A 130 8.31 1.42 12.47
C ARG A 130 7.36 2.29 11.65
N GLY A 131 7.45 2.15 10.34
CA GLY A 131 6.54 2.84 9.44
C GLY A 131 5.10 2.47 9.78
N ASP A 132 4.41 3.37 10.48
CA ASP A 132 2.99 3.23 10.72
C ASP A 132 2.25 3.18 9.39
N ILE A 133 1.76 2.01 9.05
CA ILE A 133 0.91 1.77 7.89
C ILE A 133 -0.45 2.39 8.21
N CYS A 134 -0.71 3.55 7.62
CA CYS A 134 -2.02 4.18 7.73
C CYS A 134 -2.94 3.60 6.66
N LEU A 135 -3.81 2.69 7.06
CA LEU A 135 -4.91 2.19 6.23
C LEU A 135 -6.01 3.26 6.20
N ARG A 136 -5.97 4.16 5.22
CA ARG A 136 -7.08 5.08 4.94
C ARG A 136 -7.93 4.50 3.83
N ASN A 137 -9.23 4.47 4.11
CA ASN A 137 -10.32 4.10 3.22
C ASN A 137 -10.37 2.63 2.82
N LEU A 138 -10.77 1.81 3.76
CA LEU A 138 -11.38 0.52 3.46
C LEU A 138 -12.87 0.78 3.13
N GLU A 139 -13.12 1.29 1.93
CA GLU A 139 -14.50 1.40 1.45
C GLU A 139 -14.89 0.07 0.79
N ARG A 140 -15.73 -0.68 1.47
CA ARG A 140 -16.47 -1.79 0.89
C ARG A 140 -17.64 -1.26 0.07
N PRO A 141 -17.95 -1.84 -1.06
CA PRO A 141 -19.29 -1.71 -1.60
C PRO A 141 -20.24 -2.49 -0.69
N GLY A 142 -20.91 -1.81 0.26
CA GLY A 142 -21.87 -2.39 1.21
C GLY A 142 -21.45 -2.28 2.68
N SER A 143 -21.75 -1.18 3.26
CA SER A 143 -22.07 -0.80 4.67
C SER A 143 -21.54 -1.61 5.87
N GLU A 144 -20.33 -2.16 5.91
CA GLU A 144 -19.73 -2.61 7.17
C GLU A 144 -18.26 -2.22 7.27
N PRO A 145 -17.79 -1.68 8.43
CA PRO A 145 -16.41 -1.25 8.60
C PRO A 145 -15.47 -2.47 8.66
N ALA A 146 -14.39 -2.39 7.91
CA ALA A 146 -13.40 -3.47 7.79
C ALA A 146 -12.73 -3.90 9.10
N ALA A 147 -12.81 -3.09 10.14
CA ALA A 147 -12.32 -3.45 11.46
C ALA A 147 -13.03 -4.68 12.06
N ALA A 148 -14.29 -4.92 11.71
CA ALA A 148 -15.05 -6.07 12.17
C ALA A 148 -14.60 -7.39 11.51
N TRP A 149 -14.08 -7.32 10.29
CA TRP A 149 -13.69 -8.52 9.54
C TRP A 149 -12.36 -9.13 10.04
N PHE A 150 -11.44 -8.30 10.51
CA PHE A 150 -10.17 -8.76 11.08
C PHE A 150 -10.31 -9.36 12.49
N ALA A 151 -11.34 -8.96 13.23
CA ALA A 151 -11.56 -9.46 14.58
C ALA A 151 -12.10 -10.90 14.62
N ASP A 152 -12.83 -11.33 13.58
CA ASP A 152 -13.50 -12.63 13.56
C ASP A 152 -12.65 -13.78 12.99
N HIS A 153 -11.48 -13.49 12.37
CA HIS A 153 -10.71 -14.50 11.64
C HIS A 153 -9.29 -14.74 12.17
N HIS A 154 -8.91 -14.11 13.30
CA HIS A 154 -7.71 -14.43 14.04
C HIS A 154 -8.01 -14.61 15.52
N PRO A 155 -8.30 -15.84 15.97
CA PRO A 155 -8.15 -16.15 17.38
C PRO A 155 -6.65 -16.14 17.73
N CYS A 156 -6.31 -15.36 18.73
CA CYS A 156 -5.00 -15.39 19.36
C CYS A 156 -4.63 -16.81 19.83
#